data_99385be5d4546fa9511b8f1991abb27c
#
_entry.id   99385be5d4546fa9511b8f1991abb27c
#
_cell.length_a   1.000
_cell.length_b   1.000
_cell.length_c   1.000
_cell.angle_alpha   90.00
_cell.angle_beta   90.00
_cell.angle_gamma   90.00
#
_symmetry.space_group_name_H-M   'P 1'
#
loop_
_entity.id
_entity.type
_entity.pdbx_description
1 polymer ?
#
loop_
_entity_poly.entity_id
_entity_poly.type
_entity_poly.pdbx_seq_one_letter_code
_entity_poly.pdbx_strand_id
1 'polypeptide(L)'
;MSFNSKKCHILSISRKRNKPVLDYRLGQDNLAVVSSYPYLGVTVSSDLRWHLHINGVCSKATRTLNFVRRNIYRCPPESKALAYTSLVRPHLEYAAAAWDPHTKRDIAELEKVQRRAARFAKSDYRRTTSVTELLSDLKWEPL
;
A
#
# COMPACT_ATOMS: atom_id res chain seq x y z
N MET A 1 27.06 -8.68 19.17
CA MET A 1 25.79 -8.66 18.46
C MET A 1 25.95 -9.56 17.25
N SER A 2 25.15 -10.62 17.09
CA SER A 2 25.26 -11.56 15.95
C SER A 2 24.10 -11.34 14.99
N PHE A 3 24.36 -11.38 13.69
CA PHE A 3 23.31 -11.30 12.66
C PHE A 3 22.59 -12.64 12.56
N ASN A 4 21.26 -12.59 12.40
CA ASN A 4 20.48 -13.79 12.14
C ASN A 4 20.43 -14.04 10.62
N SER A 5 21.24 -14.98 10.15
CA SER A 5 21.34 -15.37 8.73
C SER A 5 20.03 -15.77 8.10
N LYS A 6 19.10 -16.40 8.87
CA LYS A 6 17.78 -16.80 8.41
C LYS A 6 16.87 -15.62 8.06
N LYS A 7 17.19 -14.41 8.53
CA LYS A 7 16.47 -13.16 8.21
C LYS A 7 17.17 -12.33 7.15
N CYS A 8 18.34 -12.76 6.68
CA CYS A 8 19.12 -12.07 5.68
C CYS A 8 18.86 -12.67 4.30
N HIS A 9 18.62 -11.83 3.32
CA HIS A 9 18.33 -12.21 1.94
C HIS A 9 19.10 -11.32 0.98
N ILE A 10 19.31 -11.80 -0.23
CA ILE A 10 19.94 -11.05 -1.30
C ILE A 10 18.87 -10.57 -2.26
N LEU A 11 18.74 -9.26 -2.42
CA LEU A 11 17.93 -8.66 -3.46
C LEU A 11 18.85 -8.08 -4.53
N SER A 12 18.95 -8.77 -5.67
CA SER A 12 19.77 -8.31 -6.80
C SER A 12 19.00 -7.38 -7.70
N ILE A 13 19.39 -6.12 -7.73
CA ILE A 13 18.80 -5.09 -8.60
C ILE A 13 19.72 -4.90 -9.80
N SER A 14 19.27 -5.26 -11.00
CA SER A 14 20.06 -5.14 -12.22
C SER A 14 19.18 -5.05 -13.45
N ARG A 15 19.58 -4.19 -14.41
CA ARG A 15 18.98 -4.10 -15.76
C ARG A 15 19.63 -5.07 -16.76
N LYS A 16 20.70 -5.78 -16.36
CA LYS A 16 21.38 -6.74 -17.22
C LYS A 16 20.49 -7.94 -17.50
N ARG A 17 20.46 -8.41 -18.75
CA ARG A 17 19.72 -9.60 -19.18
C ARG A 17 20.28 -10.87 -18.54
N ASN A 18 21.62 -10.98 -18.49
CA ASN A 18 22.31 -12.07 -17.80
C ASN A 18 22.83 -11.55 -16.46
N LYS A 19 22.19 -11.95 -15.38
CA LYS A 19 22.64 -11.63 -14.02
C LYS A 19 23.68 -12.66 -13.60
N PRO A 20 24.84 -12.25 -13.06
CA PRO A 20 25.76 -13.19 -12.47
C PRO A 20 25.09 -13.87 -11.28
N VAL A 21 25.16 -15.21 -11.26
CA VAL A 21 24.78 -15.98 -10.07
C VAL A 21 25.99 -15.98 -9.15
N LEU A 22 25.87 -15.26 -8.03
CA LEU A 22 26.92 -15.18 -7.03
C LEU A 22 26.40 -15.80 -5.74
N ASP A 23 27.17 -16.72 -5.17
CA ASP A 23 26.88 -17.31 -3.87
C ASP A 23 27.39 -16.37 -2.76
N TYR A 24 26.45 -15.74 -2.09
CA TYR A 24 26.77 -14.92 -0.91
C TYR A 24 26.53 -15.71 0.37
N ARG A 25 27.46 -15.60 1.28
CA ARG A 25 27.43 -16.26 2.58
C ARG A 25 27.51 -15.26 3.72
N LEU A 26 26.81 -15.54 4.78
CA LEU A 26 26.94 -14.82 6.06
C LEU A 26 27.40 -15.82 7.12
N GLY A 27 28.70 -15.78 7.44
CA GLY A 27 29.35 -16.83 8.24
C GLY A 27 29.36 -18.15 7.45
N GLN A 28 28.72 -19.17 7.99
CA GLN A 28 28.62 -20.49 7.33
C GLN A 28 27.31 -20.68 6.52
N ASP A 29 26.37 -19.75 6.62
CA ASP A 29 25.06 -19.87 5.99
C ASP A 29 25.04 -19.20 4.60
N ASN A 30 24.51 -19.91 3.61
CA ASN A 30 24.25 -19.34 2.30
C ASN A 30 22.99 -18.46 2.35
N LEU A 31 23.06 -17.27 1.76
CA LEU A 31 21.93 -16.35 1.70
C LEU A 31 21.05 -16.65 0.49
N ALA A 32 19.75 -16.72 0.73
CA ALA A 32 18.77 -16.91 -0.35
C ALA A 32 18.61 -15.65 -1.20
N VAL A 33 18.61 -15.83 -2.52
CA VAL A 33 18.29 -14.76 -3.48
C VAL A 33 16.78 -14.64 -3.60
N VAL A 34 16.25 -13.43 -3.41
CA VAL A 34 14.81 -13.14 -3.50
C VAL A 34 14.52 -12.11 -4.58
N SER A 35 13.32 -12.16 -5.16
CA SER A 35 12.85 -11.19 -6.15
C SER A 35 12.24 -9.94 -5.53
N SER A 36 11.79 -10.03 -4.27
CA SER A 36 11.28 -8.91 -3.50
C SER A 36 11.51 -9.15 -2.01
N TYR A 37 11.66 -8.07 -1.25
CA TYR A 37 11.86 -8.14 0.20
C TYR A 37 11.19 -6.96 0.91
N PRO A 38 10.50 -7.19 2.04
CA PRO A 38 9.96 -6.11 2.85
C PRO A 38 11.08 -5.48 3.68
N TYR A 39 11.33 -4.19 3.45
CA TYR A 39 12.31 -3.42 4.20
C TYR A 39 11.64 -2.21 4.84
N LEU A 40 11.68 -2.11 6.17
CA LEU A 40 11.04 -1.05 6.96
C LEU A 40 9.57 -0.78 6.56
N GLY A 41 8.82 -1.84 6.29
CA GLY A 41 7.41 -1.74 5.89
C GLY A 41 7.15 -1.46 4.42
N VAL A 42 8.20 -1.21 3.62
CA VAL A 42 8.12 -1.02 2.17
C VAL A 42 8.63 -2.28 1.46
N THR A 43 7.83 -2.85 0.55
CA THR A 43 8.27 -4.00 -0.25
C THR A 43 9.07 -3.52 -1.45
N VAL A 44 10.37 -3.80 -1.45
CA VAL A 44 11.28 -3.49 -2.55
C VAL A 44 11.36 -4.70 -3.47
N SER A 45 11.20 -4.51 -4.77
CA SER A 45 11.34 -5.57 -5.79
C SER A 45 12.61 -5.39 -6.62
N SER A 46 13.11 -6.50 -7.17
CA SER A 46 14.36 -6.53 -7.96
C SER A 46 14.30 -5.71 -9.25
N ASP A 47 13.10 -5.40 -9.74
CA ASP A 47 12.86 -4.54 -10.89
C ASP A 47 12.57 -3.08 -10.53
N LEU A 48 12.60 -2.74 -9.21
CA LEU A 48 12.27 -1.44 -8.65
C LEU A 48 10.87 -0.94 -9.01
N ARG A 49 9.94 -1.85 -9.31
CA ARG A 49 8.54 -1.51 -9.53
C ARG A 49 7.76 -1.59 -8.22
N TRP A 50 6.93 -0.61 -7.97
CA TRP A 50 6.17 -0.51 -6.72
C TRP A 50 4.86 -1.31 -6.71
N HIS A 51 4.51 -1.94 -7.82
CA HIS A 51 3.24 -2.65 -7.97
C HIS A 51 2.95 -3.68 -6.85
N LEU A 52 3.95 -4.48 -6.45
CA LEU A 52 3.79 -5.44 -5.35
C LEU A 52 3.51 -4.74 -4.01
N HIS A 53 4.24 -3.65 -3.75
CA HIS A 53 4.05 -2.85 -2.55
C HIS A 53 2.66 -2.22 -2.53
N ILE A 54 2.26 -1.55 -3.59
CA ILE A 54 0.97 -0.86 -3.72
C ILE A 54 -0.20 -1.83 -3.57
N ASN A 55 -0.13 -3.01 -4.19
CA ASN A 55 -1.14 -4.05 -4.01
C ASN A 55 -1.25 -4.50 -2.53
N GLY A 56 -0.13 -4.65 -1.84
CA GLY A 56 -0.09 -4.98 -0.42
C GLY A 56 -0.75 -3.89 0.45
N VAL A 57 -0.38 -2.64 0.20
CA VAL A 57 -0.92 -1.44 0.87
C VAL A 57 -2.43 -1.32 0.64
N CYS A 58 -2.88 -1.39 -0.61
CA CYS A 58 -4.31 -1.33 -0.96
C CYS A 58 -5.12 -2.47 -0.34
N SER A 59 -4.55 -3.68 -0.29
CA SER A 59 -5.18 -4.84 0.35
C SER A 59 -5.33 -4.63 1.85
N LYS A 60 -4.31 -4.11 2.52
CA LYS A 60 -4.33 -3.79 3.95
C LYS A 60 -5.36 -2.70 4.24
N ALA A 61 -5.30 -1.59 3.51
CA ALA A 61 -6.24 -0.47 3.64
C ALA A 61 -7.69 -0.92 3.40
N THR A 62 -7.93 -1.76 2.38
CA THR A 62 -9.26 -2.30 2.09
C THR A 62 -9.79 -3.19 3.22
N ARG A 63 -8.94 -4.03 3.83
CA ARG A 63 -9.34 -4.85 5.00
C ARG A 63 -9.72 -3.97 6.18
N THR A 64 -8.93 -2.94 6.47
CA THR A 64 -9.22 -1.98 7.54
C THR A 64 -10.51 -1.20 7.24
N LEU A 65 -10.71 -0.72 6.01
CA LEU A 65 -11.94 -0.05 5.61
C LEU A 65 -13.18 -0.96 5.77
N ASN A 66 -13.08 -2.22 5.40
CA ASN A 66 -14.18 -3.18 5.56
C ASN A 66 -14.48 -3.47 7.04
N PHE A 67 -13.45 -3.51 7.89
CA PHE A 67 -13.62 -3.62 9.33
C PHE A 67 -14.36 -2.39 9.89
N VAL A 68 -13.90 -1.19 9.55
CA VAL A 68 -14.53 0.08 9.94
C VAL A 68 -16.01 0.10 9.49
N ARG A 69 -16.30 -0.24 8.23
CA ARG A 69 -17.67 -0.28 7.69
C ARG A 69 -18.60 -1.19 8.48
N ARG A 70 -18.17 -2.36 8.89
CA ARG A 70 -18.99 -3.29 9.67
C ARG A 70 -19.34 -2.76 11.06
N ASN A 71 -18.41 -2.02 11.67
CA ASN A 71 -18.57 -1.59 13.06
C ASN A 71 -19.30 -0.25 13.22
N ILE A 72 -19.12 0.67 12.26
CA ILE A 72 -19.65 2.04 12.39
C ILE A 72 -20.60 2.44 11.25
N TYR A 73 -21.28 1.49 10.58
CA TYR A 73 -22.12 1.81 9.43
C TYR A 73 -23.32 2.73 9.79
N ARG A 74 -23.78 2.71 11.03
CA ARG A 74 -24.88 3.55 11.55
C ARG A 74 -24.42 4.91 12.08
N CYS A 75 -23.10 5.13 12.22
CA CYS A 75 -22.58 6.38 12.74
C CYS A 75 -22.77 7.55 11.73
N PRO A 76 -22.76 8.79 12.23
CA PRO A 76 -22.80 9.98 11.38
C PRO A 76 -21.67 10.04 10.35
N PRO A 77 -21.83 10.78 9.25
CA PRO A 77 -20.80 10.95 8.21
C PRO A 77 -19.45 11.41 8.74
N GLU A 78 -19.45 12.31 9.72
CA GLU A 78 -18.25 12.88 10.34
C GLU A 78 -17.43 11.80 11.05
N SER A 79 -18.08 10.92 11.80
CA SER A 79 -17.42 9.79 12.48
C SER A 79 -16.83 8.80 11.48
N LYS A 80 -17.54 8.53 10.38
CA LYS A 80 -17.05 7.66 9.31
C LYS A 80 -15.85 8.27 8.60
N ALA A 81 -15.90 9.58 8.33
CA ALA A 81 -14.80 10.31 7.72
C ALA A 81 -13.57 10.31 8.63
N LEU A 82 -13.75 10.58 9.92
CA LEU A 82 -12.67 10.54 10.91
C LEU A 82 -12.05 9.14 11.01
N ALA A 83 -12.85 8.09 11.03
CA ALA A 83 -12.35 6.72 11.06
C ALA A 83 -11.54 6.35 9.80
N TYR A 84 -11.92 6.85 8.62
CA TYR A 84 -11.11 6.68 7.42
C TYR A 84 -9.77 7.38 7.53
N THR A 85 -9.76 8.67 7.87
CA THR A 85 -8.53 9.47 7.94
C THR A 85 -7.57 8.97 9.01
N SER A 86 -8.09 8.45 10.14
CA SER A 86 -7.26 7.97 11.25
C SER A 86 -6.78 6.53 11.10
N LEU A 87 -7.57 5.63 10.50
CA LEU A 87 -7.29 4.20 10.52
C LEU A 87 -6.95 3.62 9.13
N VAL A 88 -7.48 4.20 8.06
CA VAL A 88 -7.32 3.65 6.70
C VAL A 88 -6.29 4.41 5.90
N ARG A 89 -6.43 5.73 5.83
CA ARG A 89 -5.55 6.62 5.05
C ARG A 89 -4.06 6.49 5.40
N PRO A 90 -3.66 6.35 6.69
CA PRO A 90 -2.25 6.16 7.04
C PRO A 90 -1.61 4.91 6.42
N HIS A 91 -2.39 3.86 6.11
CA HIS A 91 -1.85 2.72 5.38
C HIS A 91 -1.49 3.05 3.94
N LEU A 92 -2.23 3.97 3.29
CA LEU A 92 -2.03 4.39 1.91
C LEU A 92 -0.89 5.40 1.76
N GLU A 93 -0.59 6.16 2.81
CA GLU A 93 0.39 7.25 2.79
C GLU A 93 1.72 6.90 3.47
N TYR A 94 1.79 5.76 4.19
CA TYR A 94 3.00 5.38 4.90
C TYR A 94 4.20 5.30 3.97
N ALA A 95 5.25 6.07 4.26
CA ALA A 95 6.49 6.15 3.51
C ALA A 95 6.29 6.49 2.01
N ALA A 96 5.23 7.21 1.64
CA ALA A 96 4.89 7.55 0.25
C ALA A 96 6.06 8.21 -0.49
N ALA A 97 6.84 9.04 0.18
CA ALA A 97 8.04 9.65 -0.40
C ALA A 97 9.09 8.65 -0.93
N ALA A 98 9.06 7.39 -0.46
CA ALA A 98 10.00 6.36 -0.91
C ALA A 98 9.49 5.57 -2.13
N TRP A 99 8.17 5.50 -2.34
CA TRP A 99 7.55 4.63 -3.34
C TRP A 99 6.50 5.34 -4.21
N ASP A 100 6.54 6.65 -4.29
CA ASP A 100 5.58 7.46 -5.04
C ASP A 100 5.24 6.84 -6.42
N PRO A 101 3.96 6.48 -6.67
CA PRO A 101 3.59 5.75 -7.86
C PRO A 101 3.59 6.65 -9.09
N HIS A 102 4.34 6.27 -10.12
CA HIS A 102 4.38 6.97 -11.40
C HIS A 102 3.49 6.36 -12.47
N THR A 103 2.94 5.15 -12.24
CA THR A 103 2.06 4.50 -13.22
C THR A 103 0.60 4.85 -12.96
N LYS A 104 -0.15 5.16 -14.03
CA LYS A 104 -1.60 5.44 -13.93
C LYS A 104 -2.38 4.30 -13.28
N ARG A 105 -1.93 3.06 -13.49
CA ARG A 105 -2.53 1.87 -12.89
C ARG A 105 -2.41 1.88 -11.38
N ASP A 106 -1.21 2.12 -10.87
CA ASP A 106 -0.92 2.07 -9.44
C ASP A 106 -1.61 3.22 -8.71
N ILE A 107 -1.61 4.42 -9.31
CA ILE A 107 -2.38 5.57 -8.83
C ILE A 107 -3.88 5.23 -8.75
N ALA A 108 -4.44 4.61 -9.81
CA ALA A 108 -5.85 4.24 -9.84
C ALA A 108 -6.23 3.22 -8.76
N GLU A 109 -5.33 2.28 -8.38
CA GLU A 109 -5.61 1.32 -7.31
C GLU A 109 -5.65 1.99 -5.92
N LEU A 110 -4.76 2.95 -5.65
CA LEU A 110 -4.81 3.75 -4.42
C LEU A 110 -6.09 4.58 -4.33
N GLU A 111 -6.37 5.34 -5.40
CA GLU A 111 -7.57 6.17 -5.51
C GLU A 111 -8.86 5.37 -5.37
N LYS A 112 -8.88 4.13 -5.84
CA LYS A 112 -10.04 3.24 -5.72
C LYS A 112 -10.43 2.96 -4.25
N VAL A 113 -9.44 2.85 -3.36
CA VAL A 113 -9.70 2.69 -1.92
C VAL A 113 -10.32 3.96 -1.34
N GLN A 114 -9.76 5.13 -1.67
CA GLN A 114 -10.28 6.42 -1.22
C GLN A 114 -11.72 6.67 -1.72
N ARG A 115 -11.99 6.40 -3.00
CA ARG A 115 -13.34 6.52 -3.58
C ARG A 115 -14.37 5.64 -2.89
N ARG A 116 -13.99 4.40 -2.52
CA ARG A 116 -14.86 3.51 -1.72
C ARG A 116 -15.12 4.07 -0.32
N ALA A 117 -14.11 4.66 0.30
CA ALA A 117 -14.23 5.29 1.61
C ALA A 117 -15.13 6.52 1.56
N ALA A 118 -15.03 7.36 0.53
CA ALA A 118 -15.88 8.53 0.36
C ALA A 118 -17.37 8.15 0.22
N ARG A 119 -17.69 7.13 -0.59
CA ARG A 119 -19.04 6.60 -0.69
C ARG A 119 -19.57 6.05 0.65
N PHE A 120 -18.72 5.40 1.42
CA PHE A 120 -19.08 4.92 2.76
C PHE A 120 -19.31 6.08 3.73
N ALA A 121 -18.42 7.07 3.76
CA ALA A 121 -18.55 8.22 4.67
C ALA A 121 -19.85 8.98 4.44
N LYS A 122 -20.18 9.25 3.18
CA LYS A 122 -21.43 9.94 2.81
C LYS A 122 -22.67 9.01 2.74
N SER A 123 -22.48 7.68 2.90
CA SER A 123 -23.53 6.68 2.71
C SER A 123 -24.22 6.78 1.34
N ASP A 124 -23.50 7.27 0.32
CA ASP A 124 -24.01 7.45 -1.04
C ASP A 124 -23.36 6.47 -2.02
N TYR A 125 -24.15 5.50 -2.45
CA TYR A 125 -23.75 4.43 -3.38
C TYR A 125 -24.42 4.56 -4.76
N ARG A 126 -25.09 5.67 -5.02
CA ARG A 126 -25.76 5.92 -6.31
C ARG A 126 -24.70 6.05 -7.42
N ARG A 127 -25.01 5.49 -8.58
CA ARG A 127 -24.10 5.58 -9.75
C ARG A 127 -24.07 6.99 -10.35
N THR A 128 -25.10 7.78 -10.13
CA THR A 128 -25.24 9.14 -10.62
C THR A 128 -24.43 10.16 -9.84
N THR A 129 -24.07 9.86 -8.57
CA THR A 129 -23.30 10.79 -7.74
C THR A 129 -21.82 10.76 -8.14
N SER A 130 -21.29 11.93 -8.45
CA SER A 130 -19.87 12.12 -8.75
C SER A 130 -19.02 11.85 -7.50
N VAL A 131 -18.04 10.96 -7.62
CA VAL A 131 -17.11 10.69 -6.50
C VAL A 131 -16.20 11.91 -6.25
N THR A 132 -15.91 12.69 -7.27
CA THR A 132 -15.12 13.92 -7.13
C THR A 132 -15.84 14.93 -6.25
N GLU A 133 -17.17 15.06 -6.39
CA GLU A 133 -17.99 15.91 -5.52
C GLU A 133 -17.96 15.41 -4.08
N LEU A 134 -18.09 14.08 -3.86
CA LEU A 134 -18.00 13.51 -2.52
C LEU A 134 -16.64 13.76 -1.86
N LEU A 135 -15.54 13.69 -2.60
CA LEU A 135 -14.20 13.98 -2.10
C LEU A 135 -14.04 15.45 -1.75
N SER A 136 -14.55 16.35 -2.61
CA SER A 136 -14.54 17.79 -2.37
C SER A 136 -15.34 18.16 -1.11
N ASP A 137 -16.55 17.60 -0.96
CA ASP A 137 -17.37 17.79 0.24
C ASP A 137 -16.70 17.31 1.53
N LEU A 138 -15.94 16.23 1.45
CA LEU A 138 -15.17 15.67 2.57
C LEU A 138 -13.85 16.41 2.79
N LYS A 139 -13.47 17.32 1.90
CA LYS A 139 -12.17 18.02 1.87
C LYS A 139 -11.00 17.04 1.86
N TRP A 140 -11.16 15.93 1.13
CA TRP A 140 -10.10 14.93 0.97
C TRP A 140 -9.32 15.21 -0.30
N GLU A 141 -8.04 15.46 -0.12
CA GLU A 141 -7.10 15.60 -1.23
C GLU A 141 -6.83 14.23 -1.88
N PRO A 142 -6.50 14.18 -3.18
CA PRO A 142 -6.02 12.98 -3.85
C PRO A 142 -4.84 12.34 -3.08
N LEU A 143 -4.66 11.04 -3.29
CA LEU A 143 -3.56 10.28 -2.70
C LEU A 143 -2.32 10.37 -3.57
#